data_6e44dd6024d2c51c8128b1384bac4643
#
_entry.id   6e44dd6024d2c51c8128b1384bac4643
#
_cell.length_a   1.000
_cell.length_b   1.000
_cell.length_c   1.000
_cell.angle_alpha   90.00
_cell.angle_beta   90.00
_cell.angle_gamma   90.00
#
_symmetry.space_group_name_H-M   'P 1'
#
loop_
_entity.id
_entity.type
_entity.pdbx_description
1 polymer ?
#
loop_
_entity_poly.entity_id
_entity_poly.type
_entity_poly.pdbx_seq_one_letter_code
_entity_poly.pdbx_strand_id
1 'polypeptide(L)'
;MISICIPIYNREMCDTVRLLANQAAQAGMPCEIVCIDDCSDTCYREANRPLHGMCRYVELEQNIGRARIRNLFLQYARFDYLLFLDCDSLPPEGFLSRYAEVLRQRPRVVCGGRVYAAESDDREHHLRYVYGTRCESHTAAERSQHPYKSFMTNNFIVHREVLEAIPFDERIALYGHEDTLFGYCLMQQGIPIVHIDNPVVNGDVETNSEFLRKTREGVRSLAAIYEWKKDDPQFLQQVSLLDFYGKVRRLGLDAFAGWMYRLWRPVLEKEFLKGKHVSMKAFAFYKLGLFIQLNRNKAKVDDI
;
A
#
# COMPACT_ATOMS: atom_id res chain seq x y z
N MET A 1 15.78 9.32 -17.00
CA MET A 1 14.56 10.16 -17.07
C MET A 1 13.46 9.44 -16.31
N ILE A 2 12.67 10.15 -15.51
CA ILE A 2 11.67 9.56 -14.62
C ILE A 2 10.44 10.46 -14.51
N SER A 3 9.25 9.87 -14.53
CA SER A 3 7.99 10.54 -14.18
C SER A 3 7.64 10.22 -12.73
N ILE A 4 7.59 11.23 -11.87
CA ILE A 4 7.17 11.10 -10.48
C ILE A 4 5.66 11.19 -10.45
N CYS A 5 4.99 10.11 -10.06
CA CYS A 5 3.55 9.88 -10.13
C CYS A 5 2.96 9.91 -8.71
N ILE A 6 2.19 10.94 -8.39
CA ILE A 6 1.62 11.14 -7.05
C ILE A 6 0.10 11.13 -7.14
N PRO A 7 -0.56 10.03 -6.74
CA PRO A 7 -2.02 10.03 -6.56
C PRO A 7 -2.35 10.81 -5.29
N ILE A 8 -3.25 11.80 -5.41
CA ILE A 8 -3.65 12.67 -4.31
C ILE A 8 -5.10 12.37 -3.92
N TYR A 9 -5.34 12.26 -2.62
CA TYR A 9 -6.68 12.25 -2.06
C TYR A 9 -6.67 12.88 -0.67
N ASN A 10 -7.37 14.02 -0.52
CA ASN A 10 -7.49 14.79 0.71
C ASN A 10 -6.14 15.09 1.39
N ARG A 11 -5.18 15.64 0.61
CA ARG A 11 -3.84 15.98 1.08
C ARG A 11 -3.30 17.23 0.35
N GLU A 12 -2.60 18.07 1.09
CA GLU A 12 -1.83 19.21 0.54
C GLU A 12 -0.46 18.74 0.06
N MET A 13 -0.08 19.09 -1.17
CA MET A 13 1.12 18.55 -1.83
C MET A 13 2.13 19.61 -2.29
N CYS A 14 1.84 20.89 -2.16
CA CYS A 14 2.70 21.96 -2.67
C CYS A 14 4.15 21.87 -2.16
N ASP A 15 4.34 21.59 -0.87
CA ASP A 15 5.68 21.53 -0.27
C ASP A 15 6.43 20.25 -0.70
N THR A 16 5.74 19.12 -0.78
CA THR A 16 6.32 17.86 -1.27
C THR A 16 6.75 17.99 -2.74
N VAL A 17 5.93 18.64 -3.58
CA VAL A 17 6.28 18.87 -4.99
C VAL A 17 7.48 19.82 -5.12
N ARG A 18 7.57 20.89 -4.31
CA ARG A 18 8.76 21.77 -4.28
C ARG A 18 10.02 20.99 -3.85
N LEU A 19 9.90 20.17 -2.81
CA LEU A 19 11.01 19.35 -2.33
C LEU A 19 11.52 18.40 -3.43
N LEU A 20 10.62 17.70 -4.11
CA LEU A 20 10.97 16.79 -5.19
C LEU A 20 11.58 17.52 -6.40
N ALA A 21 11.05 18.69 -6.78
CA ALA A 21 11.62 19.51 -7.85
C ALA A 21 13.06 19.95 -7.52
N ASN A 22 13.31 20.39 -6.28
CA ASN A 22 14.64 20.76 -5.83
C ASN A 22 15.61 19.56 -5.84
N GLN A 23 15.18 18.41 -5.36
CA GLN A 23 16.01 17.19 -5.39
C GLN A 23 16.30 16.73 -6.83
N ALA A 24 15.36 16.88 -7.76
CA ALA A 24 15.56 16.55 -9.15
C ALA A 24 16.64 17.44 -9.81
N ALA A 25 16.59 18.76 -9.54
CA ALA A 25 17.62 19.69 -9.99
C ALA A 25 19.00 19.35 -9.42
N GLN A 26 19.09 19.01 -8.15
CA GLN A 26 20.33 18.59 -7.49
C GLN A 26 20.89 17.27 -8.04
N ALA A 27 20.01 16.31 -8.34
CA ALA A 27 20.40 15.02 -8.89
C ALA A 27 20.83 15.11 -10.37
N GLY A 28 20.61 16.24 -11.05
CA GLY A 28 20.87 16.39 -12.48
C GLY A 28 20.09 15.40 -13.36
N MET A 29 19.00 14.87 -12.84
CA MET A 29 18.19 13.85 -13.50
C MET A 29 16.97 14.49 -14.17
N PRO A 30 16.81 14.37 -15.51
CA PRO A 30 15.59 14.81 -16.15
C PRO A 30 14.37 14.08 -15.57
N CYS A 31 13.48 14.86 -14.95
CA CYS A 31 12.23 14.34 -14.39
C CYS A 31 11.06 15.27 -14.70
N GLU A 32 9.88 14.73 -14.60
CA GLU A 32 8.62 15.46 -14.48
C GLU A 32 7.88 15.00 -13.23
N ILE A 33 7.02 15.86 -12.72
CA ILE A 33 6.11 15.52 -11.62
C ILE A 33 4.69 15.56 -12.18
N VAL A 34 3.97 14.46 -11.98
CA VAL A 34 2.56 14.33 -12.35
C VAL A 34 1.78 14.04 -11.09
N CYS A 35 0.84 14.92 -10.77
CA CYS A 35 -0.08 14.77 -9.66
C CYS A 35 -1.48 14.55 -10.22
N ILE A 36 -2.18 13.51 -9.78
CA ILE A 36 -3.58 13.27 -10.13
C ILE A 36 -4.39 13.28 -8.84
N ASP A 37 -5.33 14.21 -8.73
CA ASP A 37 -6.24 14.33 -7.60
C ASP A 37 -7.47 13.46 -7.84
N ASP A 38 -7.70 12.50 -6.95
CA ASP A 38 -8.77 11.49 -7.02
C ASP A 38 -10.07 12.03 -6.42
N CYS A 39 -10.49 13.24 -6.83
CA CYS A 39 -11.68 13.93 -6.34
C CYS A 39 -11.60 14.25 -4.84
N SER A 40 -10.55 14.96 -4.44
CA SER A 40 -10.42 15.47 -3.06
C SER A 40 -11.52 16.50 -2.73
N ASP A 41 -11.76 16.67 -1.43
CA ASP A 41 -12.64 17.72 -0.92
C ASP A 41 -12.15 19.11 -1.35
N THR A 42 -13.08 20.06 -1.50
CA THR A 42 -12.81 21.39 -2.06
C THR A 42 -11.66 22.12 -1.36
N CYS A 43 -11.55 22.00 -0.03
CA CYS A 43 -10.49 22.68 0.73
C CYS A 43 -9.08 22.21 0.30
N TYR A 44 -8.89 20.90 0.04
CA TYR A 44 -7.61 20.38 -0.44
C TYR A 44 -7.32 20.74 -1.88
N ARG A 45 -8.34 20.76 -2.77
CA ARG A 45 -8.18 21.22 -4.15
C ARG A 45 -7.81 22.68 -4.22
N GLU A 46 -8.41 23.53 -3.37
CA GLU A 46 -8.03 24.94 -3.27
C GLU A 46 -6.60 25.14 -2.76
N ALA A 47 -6.19 24.38 -1.71
CA ALA A 47 -4.82 24.40 -1.20
C ALA A 47 -3.80 23.91 -2.25
N ASN A 48 -4.17 22.97 -3.10
CA ASN A 48 -3.34 22.44 -4.18
C ASN A 48 -3.40 23.23 -5.49
N ARG A 49 -4.22 24.28 -5.61
CA ARG A 49 -4.30 25.13 -6.84
C ARG A 49 -2.94 25.61 -7.36
N PRO A 50 -1.95 25.98 -6.50
CA PRO A 50 -0.61 26.35 -6.98
C PRO A 50 0.13 25.27 -7.76
N LEU A 51 -0.25 23.99 -7.62
CA LEU A 51 0.37 22.88 -8.36
C LEU A 51 0.25 23.02 -9.88
N HIS A 52 -0.79 23.71 -10.40
CA HIS A 52 -0.92 24.00 -11.84
C HIS A 52 0.27 24.79 -12.42
N GLY A 53 0.96 25.57 -11.59
CA GLY A 53 2.19 26.29 -11.99
C GLY A 53 3.49 25.54 -11.67
N MET A 54 3.43 24.39 -11.00
CA MET A 54 4.60 23.67 -10.48
C MET A 54 4.84 22.32 -11.15
N CYS A 55 3.76 21.65 -11.55
CA CYS A 55 3.80 20.29 -12.09
C CYS A 55 2.61 20.04 -13.02
N ARG A 56 2.55 18.87 -13.64
CA ARG A 56 1.32 18.44 -14.32
C ARG A 56 0.30 18.00 -13.27
N TYR A 57 -0.66 18.88 -12.97
CA TYR A 57 -1.74 18.63 -12.01
C TYR A 57 -3.05 18.37 -12.74
N VAL A 58 -3.71 17.25 -12.40
CA VAL A 58 -4.97 16.80 -13.01
C VAL A 58 -5.97 16.53 -11.89
N GLU A 59 -7.15 17.12 -11.97
CA GLU A 59 -8.25 16.89 -11.03
C GLU A 59 -9.31 16.00 -11.67
N LEU A 60 -9.69 14.92 -10.98
CA LEU A 60 -10.76 14.03 -11.43
C LEU A 60 -12.11 14.50 -10.89
N GLU A 61 -13.17 14.25 -11.65
CA GLU A 61 -14.54 14.57 -11.25
C GLU A 61 -15.13 13.57 -10.24
N GLN A 62 -14.57 12.38 -10.17
CA GLN A 62 -15.00 11.33 -9.25
C GLN A 62 -13.80 10.53 -8.73
N ASN A 63 -13.93 9.98 -7.52
CA ASN A 63 -12.92 9.07 -6.97
C ASN A 63 -12.96 7.73 -7.72
N ILE A 64 -11.83 7.37 -8.35
CA ILE A 64 -11.70 6.14 -9.14
C ILE A 64 -10.94 5.04 -8.42
N GLY A 65 -10.33 5.36 -7.28
CA GLY A 65 -9.64 4.43 -6.40
C GLY A 65 -8.22 4.08 -6.82
N ARG A 66 -7.52 3.40 -5.89
CA ARG A 66 -6.06 3.23 -5.92
C ARG A 66 -5.51 2.47 -7.12
N ALA A 67 -6.19 1.43 -7.59
CA ALA A 67 -5.76 0.65 -8.74
C ALA A 67 -5.89 1.44 -10.05
N ARG A 68 -7.07 2.01 -10.28
CA ARG A 68 -7.36 2.77 -11.51
C ARG A 68 -6.51 4.02 -11.65
N ILE A 69 -6.33 4.77 -10.55
CA ILE A 69 -5.52 6.00 -10.62
C ILE A 69 -4.06 5.69 -10.96
N ARG A 70 -3.49 4.58 -10.45
CA ARG A 70 -2.12 4.18 -10.82
C ARG A 70 -2.00 3.79 -12.29
N ASN A 71 -2.99 3.09 -12.84
CA ASN A 71 -3.02 2.79 -14.27
C ASN A 71 -3.19 4.06 -15.12
N LEU A 72 -3.97 5.03 -14.63
CA LEU A 72 -4.23 6.27 -15.35
C LEU A 72 -2.96 7.11 -15.57
N PHE A 73 -1.93 6.98 -14.71
CA PHE A 73 -0.66 7.68 -14.91
C PHE A 73 0.03 7.34 -16.23
N LEU A 74 -0.22 6.18 -16.83
CA LEU A 74 0.31 5.83 -18.15
C LEU A 74 -0.10 6.83 -19.25
N GLN A 75 -1.26 7.49 -19.11
CA GLN A 75 -1.73 8.49 -20.07
C GLN A 75 -1.08 9.87 -19.88
N TYR A 76 -0.55 10.14 -18.67
CA TYR A 76 -0.03 11.45 -18.30
C TYR A 76 1.49 11.49 -18.18
N ALA A 77 2.12 10.41 -17.78
CA ALA A 77 3.57 10.28 -17.66
C ALA A 77 4.23 10.16 -19.05
N ARG A 78 5.35 10.85 -19.27
CA ARG A 78 6.08 10.87 -20.56
C ARG A 78 7.29 9.99 -20.59
N PHE A 79 7.87 9.67 -19.42
CA PHE A 79 9.11 8.90 -19.33
C PHE A 79 8.87 7.41 -19.12
N ASP A 80 9.88 6.59 -19.43
CA ASP A 80 9.79 5.14 -19.34
C ASP A 80 9.79 4.61 -17.90
N TYR A 81 10.37 5.35 -16.96
CA TYR A 81 10.33 5.01 -15.56
C TYR A 81 9.30 5.84 -14.82
N LEU A 82 8.34 5.18 -14.17
CA LEU A 82 7.33 5.79 -13.33
C LEU A 82 7.71 5.54 -11.86
N LEU A 83 8.00 6.61 -11.11
CA LEU A 83 8.16 6.55 -9.65
C LEU A 83 6.82 6.88 -9.01
N PHE A 84 6.18 5.88 -8.42
CA PHE A 84 4.98 6.09 -7.62
C PHE A 84 5.35 6.46 -6.20
N LEU A 85 4.70 7.49 -5.69
CA LEU A 85 4.87 7.99 -4.33
C LEU A 85 3.49 8.31 -3.74
N ASP A 86 3.13 7.66 -2.63
CA ASP A 86 1.86 7.98 -1.95
C ASP A 86 1.93 9.40 -1.36
N CYS A 87 0.80 10.11 -1.34
CA CYS A 87 0.73 11.52 -0.90
C CYS A 87 0.99 11.73 0.61
N ASP A 88 1.04 10.67 1.41
CA ASP A 88 1.43 10.68 2.82
C ASP A 88 2.93 10.40 3.04
N SER A 89 3.68 10.23 1.97
CA SER A 89 5.10 9.85 2.00
C SER A 89 5.99 11.08 1.94
N LEU A 90 6.92 11.21 2.89
CA LEU A 90 7.91 12.29 2.95
C LEU A 90 9.26 11.76 2.44
N PRO A 91 9.72 12.20 1.25
CA PRO A 91 11.00 11.81 0.71
C PRO A 91 12.16 12.42 1.52
N PRO A 92 13.15 11.62 1.98
CA PRO A 92 14.32 12.15 2.67
C PRO A 92 15.27 12.86 1.70
N GLU A 93 16.25 13.56 2.26
CA GLU A 93 17.35 14.17 1.47
C GLU A 93 18.06 13.11 0.60
N GLY A 94 18.41 13.48 -0.63
CA GLY A 94 19.06 12.59 -1.59
C GLY A 94 18.20 11.44 -2.13
N PHE A 95 16.89 11.47 -1.89
CA PHE A 95 15.96 10.43 -2.32
C PHE A 95 16.01 10.17 -3.84
N LEU A 96 15.98 11.22 -4.65
CA LEU A 96 16.04 11.08 -6.12
C LEU A 96 17.44 10.73 -6.61
N SER A 97 18.52 11.16 -5.95
CA SER A 97 19.88 10.81 -6.29
C SER A 97 20.14 9.30 -6.13
N ARG A 98 19.63 8.70 -5.05
CA ARG A 98 19.70 7.23 -4.84
C ARG A 98 18.96 6.46 -5.93
N TYR A 99 17.82 6.93 -6.37
CA TYR A 99 17.12 6.32 -7.49
C TYR A 99 17.84 6.50 -8.81
N ALA A 100 18.42 7.70 -9.07
CA ALA A 100 19.19 7.94 -10.28
C ALA A 100 20.36 6.95 -10.42
N GLU A 101 21.01 6.59 -9.32
CA GLU A 101 22.11 5.61 -9.33
C GLU A 101 21.62 4.20 -9.69
N VAL A 102 20.56 3.74 -9.04
CA VAL A 102 20.01 2.40 -9.30
C VAL A 102 19.50 2.27 -10.74
N LEU A 103 18.91 3.31 -11.30
CA LEU A 103 18.38 3.32 -12.66
C LEU A 103 19.48 3.18 -13.75
N ARG A 104 20.77 3.40 -13.42
CA ARG A 104 21.88 3.10 -14.33
C ARG A 104 21.96 1.62 -14.72
N GLN A 105 21.48 0.74 -13.82
CA GLN A 105 21.45 -0.71 -14.06
C GLN A 105 20.18 -1.16 -14.82
N ARG A 106 19.30 -0.23 -15.19
CA ARG A 106 18.04 -0.45 -15.92
C ARG A 106 17.14 -1.53 -15.31
N PRO A 107 16.89 -1.51 -13.98
CA PRO A 107 15.97 -2.46 -13.36
C PRO A 107 14.55 -2.25 -13.89
N ARG A 108 13.75 -3.31 -13.94
CA ARG A 108 12.35 -3.20 -14.39
C ARG A 108 11.42 -2.71 -13.28
N VAL A 109 11.68 -3.11 -12.03
CA VAL A 109 10.94 -2.69 -10.84
C VAL A 109 11.91 -2.47 -9.68
N VAL A 110 11.76 -1.35 -8.96
CA VAL A 110 12.55 -1.01 -7.76
C VAL A 110 11.60 -0.63 -6.63
N CYS A 111 11.82 -1.15 -5.43
CA CYS A 111 11.05 -0.80 -4.23
C CYS A 111 11.97 -0.15 -3.18
N GLY A 112 11.68 1.11 -2.81
CA GLY A 112 12.49 1.91 -1.87
C GLY A 112 12.22 1.62 -0.41
N GLY A 113 11.00 1.18 -0.06
CA GLY A 113 10.58 0.92 1.30
C GLY A 113 9.97 2.12 2.02
N ARG A 114 9.60 1.89 3.28
CA ARG A 114 8.93 2.85 4.17
C ARG A 114 9.50 2.74 5.57
N VAL A 115 9.58 3.86 6.27
CA VAL A 115 9.88 3.94 7.71
C VAL A 115 8.86 4.85 8.40
N TYR A 116 8.80 4.76 9.71
CA TYR A 116 7.98 5.62 10.56
C TYR A 116 8.88 6.52 11.37
N ALA A 117 8.46 7.76 11.62
CA ALA A 117 9.15 8.66 12.54
C ALA A 117 9.26 8.03 13.94
N ALA A 118 10.15 8.59 14.79
CA ALA A 118 10.30 8.10 16.16
C ALA A 118 8.96 8.09 16.91
N GLU A 119 8.81 7.12 17.81
CA GLU A 119 7.59 6.95 18.61
C GLU A 119 7.26 8.24 19.36
N SER A 120 6.03 8.70 19.22
CA SER A 120 5.43 9.68 20.11
C SER A 120 4.65 8.93 21.19
N ASP A 121 4.56 9.48 22.41
CA ASP A 121 3.74 8.94 23.52
C ASP A 121 2.22 9.00 23.23
N ASP A 122 1.88 9.22 21.97
CA ASP A 122 0.51 9.37 21.49
C ASP A 122 -0.19 8.03 21.33
N ARG A 123 -1.01 7.70 22.32
CA ARG A 123 -1.80 6.46 22.34
C ARG A 123 -2.85 6.38 21.24
N GLU A 124 -3.29 7.51 20.71
CA GLU A 124 -4.32 7.56 19.67
C GLU A 124 -3.81 6.99 18.33
N HIS A 125 -2.51 7.07 18.08
CA HIS A 125 -1.85 6.59 16.86
C HIS A 125 -1.03 5.31 17.07
N HIS A 126 -0.96 4.80 18.30
CA HIS A 126 -0.03 3.74 18.69
C HIS A 126 -0.25 2.40 17.96
N LEU A 127 -1.50 1.99 17.68
CA LEU A 127 -1.78 0.75 16.93
C LEU A 127 -1.16 0.81 15.53
N ARG A 128 -1.37 1.94 14.82
CA ARG A 128 -0.82 2.15 13.48
C ARG A 128 0.70 2.21 13.50
N TYR A 129 1.26 2.92 14.47
CA TYR A 129 2.70 3.03 14.66
C TYR A 129 3.36 1.66 14.90
N VAL A 130 2.85 0.87 15.84
CA VAL A 130 3.39 -0.46 16.16
C VAL A 130 3.26 -1.41 14.97
N TYR A 131 2.15 -1.36 14.24
CA TYR A 131 1.99 -2.15 13.04
C TYR A 131 3.00 -1.74 11.95
N GLY A 132 3.11 -0.45 11.70
CA GLY A 132 4.02 0.10 10.69
C GLY A 132 5.47 -0.25 10.95
N THR A 133 5.94 -0.05 12.19
CA THR A 133 7.33 -0.32 12.57
C THR A 133 7.66 -1.82 12.57
N ARG A 134 6.72 -2.70 12.95
CA ARG A 134 6.96 -4.14 13.06
C ARG A 134 6.65 -4.95 11.80
N CYS A 135 5.76 -4.45 10.94
CA CYS A 135 5.26 -5.23 9.81
C CYS A 135 5.56 -4.60 8.44
N GLU A 136 5.88 -3.29 8.38
CA GLU A 136 6.10 -2.57 7.13
C GLU A 136 7.51 -1.98 7.00
N SER A 137 8.16 -1.61 8.13
CA SER A 137 9.51 -1.06 8.13
C SER A 137 10.54 -2.18 8.15
N HIS A 138 11.08 -2.49 7.00
CA HIS A 138 12.13 -3.51 6.83
C HIS A 138 13.24 -2.97 5.94
N THR A 139 14.48 -3.39 6.20
CA THR A 139 15.65 -3.10 5.35
C THR A 139 15.50 -3.73 3.96
N ALA A 140 16.24 -3.23 2.98
CA ALA A 140 16.27 -3.83 1.65
C ALA A 140 16.71 -5.30 1.69
N ALA A 141 17.66 -5.64 2.56
CA ALA A 141 18.13 -7.01 2.74
C ALA A 141 17.02 -7.95 3.24
N GLU A 142 16.24 -7.52 4.24
CA GLU A 142 15.09 -8.29 4.74
C GLU A 142 14.00 -8.44 3.69
N ARG A 143 13.65 -7.35 2.99
CA ARG A 143 12.64 -7.38 1.92
C ARG A 143 13.04 -8.26 0.75
N SER A 144 14.33 -8.32 0.42
CA SER A 144 14.87 -9.14 -0.66
C SER A 144 14.77 -10.65 -0.40
N GLN A 145 14.59 -11.09 0.85
CA GLN A 145 14.36 -12.50 1.17
C GLN A 145 13.00 -13.01 0.63
N HIS A 146 12.02 -12.10 0.52
CA HIS A 146 10.69 -12.38 -0.01
C HIS A 146 10.23 -11.22 -0.90
N PRO A 147 10.87 -10.98 -2.06
CA PRO A 147 10.79 -9.72 -2.79
C PRO A 147 9.37 -9.36 -3.22
N TYR A 148 8.58 -10.32 -3.66
CA TYR A 148 7.21 -10.07 -4.11
C TYR A 148 6.22 -9.88 -2.95
N LYS A 149 6.43 -10.59 -1.85
CA LYS A 149 5.61 -10.49 -0.64
C LYS A 149 5.85 -9.19 0.13
N SER A 150 7.05 -8.65 0.00
CA SER A 150 7.49 -7.40 0.64
C SER A 150 7.29 -6.18 -0.25
N PHE A 151 6.66 -6.33 -1.41
CA PHE A 151 6.36 -5.23 -2.32
C PHE A 151 5.26 -4.33 -1.73
N MET A 152 5.44 -3.03 -1.86
CA MET A 152 4.49 -2.00 -1.44
C MET A 152 4.45 -0.89 -2.49
N THR A 153 3.28 -0.29 -2.70
CA THR A 153 3.05 0.73 -3.73
C THR A 153 3.30 2.17 -3.29
N ASN A 154 3.66 2.38 -2.04
CA ASN A 154 3.86 3.73 -1.49
C ASN A 154 5.15 4.41 -1.95
N ASN A 155 6.14 3.64 -2.42
CA ASN A 155 7.45 4.12 -2.84
C ASN A 155 8.12 3.08 -3.74
N PHE A 156 7.82 3.10 -5.04
CA PHE A 156 8.40 2.16 -5.99
C PHE A 156 8.54 2.77 -7.38
N ILE A 157 9.51 2.28 -8.13
CA ILE A 157 9.68 2.56 -9.56
C ILE A 157 9.25 1.33 -10.36
N VAL A 158 8.58 1.56 -11.47
CA VAL A 158 8.26 0.55 -12.47
C VAL A 158 8.57 1.08 -13.87
N HIS A 159 9.14 0.23 -14.72
CA HIS A 159 9.28 0.54 -16.14
C HIS A 159 7.92 0.51 -16.82
N ARG A 160 7.63 1.47 -17.70
CA ARG A 160 6.36 1.64 -18.39
C ARG A 160 5.84 0.34 -19.02
N GLU A 161 6.68 -0.38 -19.77
CA GLU A 161 6.31 -1.64 -20.41
C GLU A 161 5.80 -2.69 -19.41
N VAL A 162 6.34 -2.69 -18.18
CA VAL A 162 5.85 -3.60 -17.12
C VAL A 162 4.45 -3.23 -16.70
N LEU A 163 4.20 -1.94 -16.46
CA LEU A 163 2.87 -1.49 -16.02
C LEU A 163 1.82 -1.61 -17.14
N GLU A 164 2.21 -1.44 -18.42
CA GLU A 164 1.36 -1.68 -19.58
C GLU A 164 1.01 -3.16 -19.74
N ALA A 165 1.99 -4.06 -19.54
CA ALA A 165 1.77 -5.49 -19.63
C ALA A 165 1.05 -6.09 -18.40
N ILE A 166 1.27 -5.51 -17.23
CA ILE A 166 0.72 -5.95 -15.94
C ILE A 166 0.11 -4.72 -15.25
N PRO A 167 -1.09 -4.28 -15.65
CA PRO A 167 -1.77 -3.18 -14.95
C PRO A 167 -2.24 -3.62 -13.56
N PHE A 168 -2.45 -2.66 -12.67
CA PHE A 168 -3.17 -2.91 -11.42
C PHE A 168 -4.57 -3.43 -11.71
N ASP A 169 -5.02 -4.42 -10.93
CA ASP A 169 -6.35 -5.03 -11.13
C ASP A 169 -7.47 -4.08 -10.65
N GLU A 170 -8.19 -3.50 -11.57
CA GLU A 170 -9.25 -2.51 -11.32
C GLU A 170 -10.51 -3.08 -10.68
N ARG A 171 -10.62 -4.42 -10.56
CA ARG A 171 -11.69 -5.08 -9.80
C ARG A 171 -11.54 -4.84 -8.30
N ILE A 172 -10.33 -4.47 -7.83
CA ILE A 172 -10.07 -4.09 -6.45
C ILE A 172 -10.56 -2.66 -6.24
N ALA A 173 -11.83 -2.52 -5.90
CA ALA A 173 -12.46 -1.22 -5.62
C ALA A 173 -12.32 -0.79 -4.14
N LEU A 174 -12.10 -1.74 -3.22
CA LEU A 174 -11.92 -1.49 -1.80
C LEU A 174 -10.44 -1.21 -1.48
N TYR A 175 -10.22 -0.64 -0.30
CA TYR A 175 -8.87 -0.37 0.21
C TYR A 175 -8.06 -1.65 0.41
N GLY A 176 -6.82 -1.67 -0.09
CA GLY A 176 -5.79 -2.65 0.21
C GLY A 176 -5.75 -3.88 -0.70
N HIS A 177 -4.56 -4.51 -0.71
CA HIS A 177 -4.20 -5.68 -1.49
C HIS A 177 -4.03 -5.48 -3.02
N GLU A 178 -4.15 -4.24 -3.54
CA GLU A 178 -3.75 -3.93 -4.90
C GLU A 178 -2.25 -4.16 -5.13
N ASP A 179 -1.44 -3.83 -4.12
CA ASP A 179 0.00 -4.08 -4.09
C ASP A 179 0.33 -5.58 -4.01
N THR A 180 -0.38 -6.31 -3.16
CA THR A 180 -0.23 -7.76 -2.99
C THR A 180 -0.49 -8.50 -4.31
N LEU A 181 -1.58 -8.14 -5.01
CA LEU A 181 -1.92 -8.77 -6.27
C LEU A 181 -0.94 -8.38 -7.39
N PHE A 182 -0.54 -7.10 -7.45
CA PHE A 182 0.45 -6.63 -8.42
C PHE A 182 1.81 -7.34 -8.21
N GLY A 183 2.31 -7.41 -6.97
CA GLY A 183 3.52 -8.15 -6.64
C GLY A 183 3.45 -9.63 -7.02
N TYR A 184 2.29 -10.25 -6.82
CA TYR A 184 2.05 -11.63 -7.26
C TYR A 184 2.09 -11.77 -8.80
N CYS A 185 1.48 -10.84 -9.54
CA CYS A 185 1.53 -10.84 -11.00
C CYS A 185 2.98 -10.67 -11.52
N LEU A 186 3.78 -9.81 -10.90
CA LEU A 186 5.21 -9.69 -11.21
C LEU A 186 5.95 -11.02 -11.01
N MET A 187 5.66 -11.73 -9.92
CA MET A 187 6.22 -13.06 -9.63
C MET A 187 5.85 -14.07 -10.72
N GLN A 188 4.59 -14.12 -11.12
CA GLN A 188 4.10 -15.03 -12.16
C GLN A 188 4.78 -14.80 -13.52
N GLN A 189 5.11 -13.55 -13.82
CA GLN A 189 5.81 -13.17 -15.06
C GLN A 189 7.35 -13.21 -14.94
N GLY A 190 7.89 -13.64 -13.80
CA GLY A 190 9.31 -13.71 -13.54
C GLY A 190 10.03 -12.35 -13.58
N ILE A 191 9.32 -11.26 -13.31
CA ILE A 191 9.87 -9.90 -13.29
C ILE A 191 10.50 -9.63 -11.93
N PRO A 192 11.84 -9.47 -11.83
CA PRO A 192 12.49 -9.27 -10.54
C PRO A 192 12.17 -7.90 -9.95
N ILE A 193 12.01 -7.83 -8.63
CA ILE A 193 11.91 -6.58 -7.87
C ILE A 193 13.24 -6.34 -7.16
N VAL A 194 13.88 -5.21 -7.45
CA VAL A 194 15.10 -4.75 -6.78
C VAL A 194 14.68 -3.95 -5.55
N HIS A 195 15.02 -4.44 -4.36
CA HIS A 195 14.80 -3.69 -3.12
C HIS A 195 16.05 -2.87 -2.77
N ILE A 196 15.85 -1.60 -2.42
CA ILE A 196 16.93 -0.67 -2.03
C ILE A 196 16.58 0.04 -0.71
N ASP A 197 17.60 0.46 0.03
CA ASP A 197 17.40 1.29 1.23
C ASP A 197 17.25 2.76 0.84
N ASN A 198 16.08 3.09 0.33
CA ASN A 198 15.64 4.44 -0.01
C ASN A 198 14.23 4.70 0.54
N PRO A 199 14.02 4.50 1.86
CA PRO A 199 12.69 4.57 2.43
C PRO A 199 12.17 6.00 2.45
N VAL A 200 10.86 6.16 2.25
CA VAL A 200 10.13 7.37 2.61
C VAL A 200 9.69 7.31 4.07
N VAL A 201 9.60 8.46 4.72
CA VAL A 201 9.00 8.55 6.05
C VAL A 201 7.49 8.66 5.90
N ASN A 202 6.73 7.85 6.65
CA ASN A 202 5.28 8.03 6.73
C ASN A 202 4.99 9.35 7.48
N GLY A 203 4.48 10.33 6.75
CA GLY A 203 4.25 11.68 7.26
C GLY A 203 2.95 11.84 8.06
N ASP A 204 2.06 10.85 8.00
CA ASP A 204 0.77 10.89 8.66
C ASP A 204 0.40 9.52 9.22
N VAL A 205 0.60 9.37 10.52
CA VAL A 205 0.22 8.16 11.23
C VAL A 205 -1.28 8.26 11.57
N GLU A 206 -2.08 7.42 10.95
CA GLU A 206 -3.53 7.37 11.15
C GLU A 206 -3.90 7.07 12.60
N THR A 207 -5.05 7.56 13.06
CA THR A 207 -5.59 7.20 14.37
C THR A 207 -5.90 5.70 14.45
N ASN A 208 -5.91 5.15 15.67
CA ASN A 208 -6.26 3.74 15.90
C ASN A 208 -7.63 3.38 15.31
N SER A 209 -8.60 4.30 15.38
CA SER A 209 -9.94 4.11 14.84
C SER A 209 -9.93 4.03 13.32
N GLU A 210 -9.23 4.94 12.66
CA GLU A 210 -9.10 4.96 11.20
C GLU A 210 -8.33 3.75 10.69
N PHE A 211 -7.22 3.40 11.34
CA PHE A 211 -6.44 2.24 10.98
C PHE A 211 -7.24 0.93 11.16
N LEU A 212 -8.04 0.82 12.23
CA LEU A 212 -8.91 -0.34 12.43
C LEU A 212 -10.02 -0.41 11.37
N ARG A 213 -10.59 0.74 10.95
CA ARG A 213 -11.55 0.83 9.85
C ARG A 213 -10.93 0.35 8.53
N LYS A 214 -9.76 0.89 8.16
CA LYS A 214 -9.00 0.48 6.96
C LYS A 214 -8.59 -1.00 7.02
N THR A 215 -8.22 -1.51 8.18
CA THR A 215 -7.95 -2.95 8.37
C THR A 215 -9.16 -3.81 8.03
N ARG A 216 -10.35 -3.41 8.46
CA ARG A 216 -11.60 -4.14 8.12
C ARG A 216 -11.87 -4.10 6.62
N GLU A 217 -11.67 -2.97 5.97
CA GLU A 217 -11.80 -2.84 4.51
C GLU A 217 -10.77 -3.72 3.78
N GLY A 218 -9.51 -3.70 4.20
CA GLY A 218 -8.47 -4.56 3.63
C GLY A 218 -8.78 -6.05 3.77
N VAL A 219 -9.32 -6.48 4.92
CA VAL A 219 -9.75 -7.89 5.06
C VAL A 219 -10.95 -8.21 4.17
N ARG A 220 -11.88 -7.28 3.94
CA ARG A 220 -12.99 -7.46 2.99
C ARG A 220 -12.48 -7.53 1.55
N SER A 221 -11.54 -6.66 1.18
CA SER A 221 -10.86 -6.71 -0.12
C SER A 221 -10.19 -8.07 -0.34
N LEU A 222 -9.44 -8.55 0.66
CA LEU A 222 -8.79 -9.85 0.59
C LEU A 222 -9.79 -11.01 0.50
N ALA A 223 -10.94 -10.93 1.18
CA ALA A 223 -11.99 -11.94 1.07
C ALA A 223 -12.63 -11.96 -0.34
N ALA A 224 -12.73 -10.81 -1.01
CA ALA A 224 -13.15 -10.77 -2.41
C ALA A 224 -12.09 -11.37 -3.34
N ILE A 225 -10.81 -11.03 -3.16
CA ILE A 225 -9.71 -11.60 -3.95
C ILE A 225 -9.60 -13.11 -3.73
N TYR A 226 -9.83 -13.59 -2.51
CA TYR A 226 -9.81 -15.02 -2.19
C TYR A 226 -10.79 -15.82 -3.05
N GLU A 227 -11.98 -15.31 -3.35
CA GLU A 227 -12.94 -16.00 -4.22
C GLU A 227 -12.40 -16.24 -5.64
N TRP A 228 -11.58 -15.33 -6.14
CA TRP A 228 -10.97 -15.45 -7.47
C TRP A 228 -9.71 -16.31 -7.46
N LYS A 229 -9.07 -16.43 -6.29
CA LYS A 229 -7.74 -17.02 -6.11
C LYS A 229 -7.70 -18.25 -5.20
N LYS A 230 -8.86 -18.75 -4.73
CA LYS A 230 -8.92 -19.88 -3.79
C LYS A 230 -8.33 -21.18 -4.34
N ASP A 231 -8.33 -21.34 -5.67
CA ASP A 231 -7.78 -22.48 -6.36
C ASP A 231 -6.33 -22.27 -6.83
N ASP A 232 -5.69 -21.16 -6.42
CA ASP A 232 -4.31 -20.81 -6.72
C ASP A 232 -3.43 -20.96 -5.46
N PRO A 233 -2.83 -22.16 -5.22
CA PRO A 233 -2.08 -22.42 -3.99
C PRO A 233 -0.87 -21.50 -3.81
N GLN A 234 -0.29 -21.04 -4.93
CA GLN A 234 0.89 -20.17 -4.91
C GLN A 234 0.51 -18.77 -4.41
N PHE A 235 -0.64 -18.23 -4.85
CA PHE A 235 -1.18 -16.98 -4.32
C PHE A 235 -1.50 -17.08 -2.83
N LEU A 236 -2.15 -18.18 -2.42
CA LEU A 236 -2.53 -18.37 -1.02
C LEU A 236 -1.31 -18.38 -0.08
N GLN A 237 -0.17 -18.95 -0.52
CA GLN A 237 1.08 -18.95 0.25
C GLN A 237 1.76 -17.58 0.30
N GLN A 238 1.59 -16.74 -0.73
CA GLN A 238 2.14 -15.39 -0.75
C GLN A 238 1.47 -14.45 0.27
N VAL A 239 0.20 -14.70 0.61
CA VAL A 239 -0.54 -13.86 1.55
C VAL A 239 -0.57 -14.51 2.94
N SER A 240 0.15 -13.95 3.90
CA SER A 240 0.33 -14.52 5.24
C SER A 240 -1.00 -14.87 5.94
N LEU A 241 -2.04 -14.06 5.76
CA LEU A 241 -3.35 -14.32 6.34
C LEU A 241 -4.03 -15.53 5.69
N LEU A 242 -3.92 -15.67 4.36
CA LEU A 242 -4.50 -16.80 3.63
C LEU A 242 -3.75 -18.10 3.90
N ASP A 243 -2.42 -18.06 3.94
CA ASP A 243 -1.60 -19.23 4.29
C ASP A 243 -1.95 -19.74 5.70
N PHE A 244 -2.07 -18.81 6.67
CA PHE A 244 -2.45 -19.16 8.03
C PHE A 244 -3.91 -19.68 8.11
N TYR A 245 -4.83 -19.04 7.40
CA TYR A 245 -6.22 -19.52 7.28
C TYR A 245 -6.28 -20.93 6.71
N GLY A 246 -5.50 -21.22 5.65
CA GLY A 246 -5.41 -22.56 5.06
C GLY A 246 -4.93 -23.61 6.05
N LYS A 247 -3.96 -23.29 6.93
CA LYS A 247 -3.49 -24.15 8.01
C LYS A 247 -4.57 -24.41 9.05
N VAL A 248 -5.25 -23.37 9.51
CA VAL A 248 -6.35 -23.46 10.50
C VAL A 248 -7.51 -24.30 9.94
N ARG A 249 -7.87 -24.10 8.68
CA ARG A 249 -8.94 -24.86 8.01
C ARG A 249 -8.59 -26.34 7.83
N ARG A 250 -7.35 -26.66 7.45
CA ARG A 250 -6.88 -28.08 7.35
C ARG A 250 -6.93 -28.83 8.67
N LEU A 251 -6.77 -28.12 9.79
CA LEU A 251 -6.91 -28.68 11.14
C LEU A 251 -8.37 -28.74 11.63
N GLY A 252 -9.35 -28.28 10.85
CA GLY A 252 -10.75 -28.22 11.25
C GLY A 252 -11.06 -27.17 12.33
N LEU A 253 -10.12 -26.23 12.58
CA LEU A 253 -10.22 -25.27 13.68
C LEU A 253 -10.87 -23.93 13.29
N ASP A 254 -11.25 -23.74 12.02
CA ASP A 254 -11.81 -22.48 11.51
C ASP A 254 -13.16 -22.13 12.17
N ALA A 255 -13.99 -23.15 12.47
CA ALA A 255 -15.25 -22.94 13.19
C ALA A 255 -15.00 -22.41 14.61
N PHE A 256 -14.07 -23.04 15.33
CA PHE A 256 -13.71 -22.65 16.69
C PHE A 256 -13.06 -21.27 16.71
N ALA A 257 -12.12 -20.99 15.80
CA ALA A 257 -11.49 -19.67 15.67
C ALA A 257 -12.51 -18.55 15.37
N GLY A 258 -13.49 -18.82 14.49
CA GLY A 258 -14.57 -17.88 14.20
C GLY A 258 -15.52 -17.64 15.39
N TRP A 259 -15.78 -18.67 16.20
CA TRP A 259 -16.55 -18.54 17.44
C TRP A 259 -15.78 -17.73 18.50
N MET A 260 -14.51 -18.06 18.72
CA MET A 260 -13.63 -17.31 19.63
C MET A 260 -13.54 -15.83 19.22
N TYR A 261 -13.38 -15.56 17.91
CA TYR A 261 -13.36 -14.18 17.42
C TYR A 261 -14.64 -13.42 17.77
N ARG A 262 -15.82 -14.02 17.57
CA ARG A 262 -17.10 -13.35 17.90
C ARG A 262 -17.18 -12.99 19.39
N LEU A 263 -16.70 -13.87 20.26
CA LEU A 263 -16.69 -13.64 21.70
C LEU A 263 -15.73 -12.52 22.09
N TRP A 264 -14.51 -12.53 21.55
CA TRP A 264 -13.43 -11.62 21.95
C TRP A 264 -13.39 -10.32 21.16
N ARG A 265 -14.07 -10.22 20.04
CA ARG A 265 -14.06 -9.04 19.16
C ARG A 265 -14.29 -7.72 19.90
N PRO A 266 -15.31 -7.56 20.76
CA PRO A 266 -15.54 -6.28 21.44
C PRO A 266 -14.38 -5.88 22.37
N VAL A 267 -13.77 -6.87 23.03
CA VAL A 267 -12.62 -6.65 23.92
C VAL A 267 -11.39 -6.25 23.11
N LEU A 268 -11.11 -6.95 22.02
CA LEU A 268 -9.99 -6.67 21.12
C LEU A 268 -10.09 -5.26 20.50
N GLU A 269 -11.26 -4.91 19.96
CA GLU A 269 -11.50 -3.59 19.38
C GLU A 269 -11.31 -2.48 20.43
N LYS A 270 -11.84 -2.66 21.62
CA LYS A 270 -11.67 -1.72 22.73
C LYS A 270 -10.20 -1.53 23.12
N GLU A 271 -9.42 -2.62 23.20
CA GLU A 271 -7.98 -2.52 23.53
C GLU A 271 -7.17 -1.89 22.39
N PHE A 272 -7.47 -2.18 21.13
CA PHE A 272 -6.82 -1.55 20.00
C PHE A 272 -7.10 -0.05 19.93
N LEU A 273 -8.35 0.37 20.19
CA LEU A 273 -8.73 1.79 20.23
C LEU A 273 -8.06 2.56 21.38
N LYS A 274 -7.85 1.92 22.52
CA LYS A 274 -7.11 2.54 23.64
C LYS A 274 -5.63 2.75 23.36
N GLY A 275 -5.03 1.95 22.46
CA GLY A 275 -3.63 2.04 22.09
C GLY A 275 -2.61 1.80 23.21
N LYS A 276 -3.04 1.28 24.39
CA LYS A 276 -2.16 1.15 25.56
C LYS A 276 -1.23 -0.07 25.45
N HIS A 277 -1.77 -1.22 25.05
CA HIS A 277 -1.04 -2.48 24.91
C HIS A 277 -1.42 -3.15 23.59
N VAL A 278 -0.63 -2.88 22.55
CA VAL A 278 -0.90 -3.42 21.22
C VAL A 278 -0.15 -4.73 21.02
N SER A 279 -0.90 -5.82 20.96
CA SER A 279 -0.36 -7.14 20.63
C SER A 279 -0.56 -7.47 19.15
N MET A 280 0.53 -7.62 18.40
CA MET A 280 0.47 -8.01 16.99
C MET A 280 -0.11 -9.41 16.79
N LYS A 281 0.06 -10.33 17.76
CA LYS A 281 -0.59 -11.66 17.73
C LYS A 281 -2.11 -11.53 17.86
N ALA A 282 -2.58 -10.69 18.79
CA ALA A 282 -4.01 -10.41 18.94
C ALA A 282 -4.59 -9.72 17.69
N PHE A 283 -3.84 -8.82 17.07
CA PHE A 283 -4.23 -8.15 15.84
C PHE A 283 -4.26 -9.12 14.64
N ALA A 284 -3.32 -10.05 14.54
CA ALA A 284 -3.34 -11.12 13.54
C ALA A 284 -4.55 -12.05 13.73
N PHE A 285 -4.86 -12.42 14.98
CA PHE A 285 -6.07 -13.19 15.31
C PHE A 285 -7.35 -12.44 14.96
N TYR A 286 -7.41 -11.14 15.22
CA TYR A 286 -8.53 -10.27 14.83
C TYR A 286 -8.77 -10.31 13.31
N LYS A 287 -7.72 -10.12 12.51
CA LYS A 287 -7.80 -10.18 11.04
C LYS A 287 -8.26 -11.56 10.55
N LEU A 288 -7.71 -12.64 11.13
CA LEU A 288 -8.11 -14.00 10.80
C LEU A 288 -9.58 -14.27 11.11
N GLY A 289 -10.02 -13.91 12.31
CA GLY A 289 -11.41 -14.13 12.74
C GLY A 289 -12.41 -13.35 11.88
N LEU A 290 -12.07 -12.11 11.52
CA LEU A 290 -12.87 -11.31 10.59
C LEU A 290 -12.94 -11.98 9.20
N PHE A 291 -11.81 -12.45 8.67
CA PHE A 291 -11.75 -13.15 7.39
C PHE A 291 -12.61 -14.43 7.39
N ILE A 292 -12.49 -15.25 8.44
CA ILE A 292 -13.33 -16.46 8.62
C ILE A 292 -14.82 -16.09 8.65
N GLN A 293 -15.19 -15.03 9.37
CA GLN A 293 -16.59 -14.61 9.46
C GLN A 293 -17.15 -14.18 8.10
N LEU A 294 -16.37 -13.43 7.31
CA LEU A 294 -16.76 -12.98 5.98
C LEU A 294 -17.00 -14.17 5.03
N ASN A 295 -16.08 -15.12 5.00
CA ASN A 295 -16.20 -16.29 4.11
C ASN A 295 -17.36 -17.21 4.51
N ARG A 296 -17.61 -17.41 5.81
CA ARG A 296 -18.74 -18.25 6.27
C ARG A 296 -20.11 -17.63 6.00
N ASN A 297 -20.21 -16.30 6.04
CA ASN A 297 -21.48 -15.63 5.74
C ASN A 297 -21.80 -15.68 4.25
N LYS A 298 -20.80 -15.67 3.36
CA LYS A 298 -20.99 -15.86 1.91
C LYS A 298 -21.44 -17.29 1.59
N ALA A 299 -20.74 -18.29 2.11
CA ALA A 299 -21.11 -19.69 1.91
C ALA A 299 -22.58 -20.01 2.31
N LYS A 300 -23.15 -19.28 3.27
CA LYS A 300 -24.56 -19.41 3.63
C LYS A 300 -25.54 -18.76 2.66
N VAL A 301 -25.06 -17.82 1.82
CA VAL A 301 -25.90 -17.15 0.81
C VAL A 301 -25.89 -17.95 -0.51
N ASP A 302 -24.79 -18.63 -0.81
CA ASP A 302 -24.64 -19.46 -2.01
C ASP A 302 -25.32 -20.84 -1.85
N ASP A 303 -25.67 -21.25 -0.61
CA ASP A 303 -26.40 -22.50 -0.29
C ASP A 303 -27.93 -22.31 -0.18
N ILE A 304 -28.48 -21.10 -0.50
CA ILE A 304 -29.91 -20.78 -0.55
C ILE A 304 -30.29 -20.44 -1.98
#